data_93f7d260bd6ed0f9419c58e4e5508da5
#
_entry.id   93f7d260bd6ed0f9419c58e4e5508da5
#
_cell.length_a   1.000
_cell.length_b   1.000
_cell.length_c   1.000
_cell.angle_alpha   90.00
_cell.angle_beta   90.00
_cell.angle_gamma   90.00
#
_symmetry.space_group_name_H-M   'P 1'
#
loop_
_entity.id
_entity.type
_entity.pdbx_description
1 polymer ?
#
loop_
_entity_poly.entity_id
_entity_poly.type
_entity_poly.pdbx_seq_one_letter_code
_entity_poly.pdbx_strand_id
1 'polypeptide(L)' 'MARLSYKGYRINLKPLKTDNQWQLELEKSGGEIVHTYTMSPQKTLLSVEKVALDQVDKKVIEESKK' A
#
# COMPACT_ATOMS: atom_id res chain seq x y z
N MET A 1 12.32 -1.22 -5.85
CA MET A 1 11.02 -0.62 -5.58
C MET A 1 9.95 -1.27 -6.43
N ALA A 2 8.81 -1.56 -5.85
CA ALA A 2 7.70 -2.17 -6.56
C ALA A 2 6.54 -1.19 -6.65
N ARG A 3 5.84 -1.22 -7.77
CA ARG A 3 4.64 -0.42 -8.00
C ARG A 3 3.52 -1.32 -8.45
N LEU A 4 2.36 -1.10 -7.86
CA LEU A 4 1.15 -1.84 -8.20
C LEU A 4 0.04 -0.84 -8.46
N SER A 5 -0.96 -1.24 -9.26
CA SER A 5 -2.18 -0.45 -9.44
C SER A 5 -3.36 -1.33 -9.10
N TYR A 6 -4.30 -0.79 -8.33
CA TYR A 6 -5.45 -1.57 -7.89
C TYR A 6 -6.60 -0.64 -7.55
N LYS A 7 -7.75 -0.87 -8.14
CA LYS A 7 -8.98 -0.11 -7.89
C LYS A 7 -8.80 1.41 -7.98
N GLY A 8 -8.03 1.86 -8.96
CA GLY A 8 -7.81 3.29 -9.17
C GLY A 8 -6.73 3.92 -8.32
N TYR A 9 -6.09 3.14 -7.46
CA TYR A 9 -4.98 3.63 -6.65
C TYR A 9 -3.67 3.07 -7.17
N ARG A 10 -2.63 3.88 -7.09
CA ARG A 10 -1.28 3.44 -7.35
C ARG A 10 -0.62 3.15 -6.01
N ILE A 11 -0.01 2.00 -5.89
CA ILE A 11 0.63 1.56 -4.67
C ILE A 11 2.13 1.60 -4.84
N ASN A 12 2.82 2.38 -4.01
CA ASN A 12 4.27 2.43 -3.99
C ASN A 12 4.76 1.67 -2.77
N LEU A 13 5.63 0.69 -2.96
CA LEU A 13 6.21 -0.10 -1.89
C LEU A 13 7.68 0.22 -1.78
N LYS A 14 8.11 0.61 -0.58
CA LYS A 14 9.51 0.96 -0.30
C LYS A 14 10.05 0.09 0.82
N PRO A 15 11.16 -0.63 0.60
CA PRO A 15 11.78 -1.37 1.70
C PRO A 15 12.42 -0.40 2.69
N LEU A 16 12.22 -0.66 3.96
CA LEU A 16 12.86 0.12 5.02
C LEU A 16 14.11 -0.61 5.49
N LYS A 17 15.01 0.14 6.12
CA LYS A 17 16.27 -0.44 6.58
C LYS A 17 16.15 -1.30 7.82
N THR A 18 14.99 -1.33 8.44
CA THR A 18 14.74 -2.11 9.65
C THR A 18 14.02 -3.42 9.33
N ASP A 19 14.58 -4.51 9.79
CA ASP A 19 14.00 -5.88 9.86
C ASP A 19 12.81 -6.20 8.92
N ASN A 20 13.07 -6.23 7.61
CA ASN A 20 12.07 -6.64 6.61
C ASN A 20 10.78 -5.84 6.64
N GLN A 21 10.85 -4.60 7.12
CA GLN A 21 9.69 -3.72 7.09
C GLN A 21 9.57 -3.02 5.75
N TRP A 22 8.34 -2.76 5.36
CA TRP A 22 8.02 -2.05 4.12
C TRP A 22 7.09 -0.90 4.41
N GLN A 23 7.27 0.18 3.67
CA GLN A 23 6.38 1.32 3.72
C GLN A 23 5.53 1.35 2.47
N LEU A 24 4.24 1.55 2.65
CA LEU A 24 3.28 1.61 1.57
C LEU A 24 2.77 3.04 1.43
N GLU A 25 2.68 3.52 0.19
CA GLU A 25 2.06 4.81 -0.11
C GLU A 25 0.99 4.60 -1.16
N LEU A 26 -0.21 5.08 -0.91
CA LEU A 26 -1.31 5.03 -1.86
C LEU A 26 -1.47 6.39 -2.52
N GLU A 27 -1.42 6.39 -3.85
CA GLU A 27 -1.61 7.59 -4.65
C GLU A 27 -2.91 7.50 -5.44
N LYS A 28 -3.60 8.62 -5.54
CA LYS A 28 -4.72 8.74 -6.45
C LYS A 28 -4.24 9.15 -7.84
N SER A 29 -5.12 9.01 -8.80
CA SER A 29 -4.93 9.59 -10.13
C SER A 29 -4.58 11.07 -9.97
N GLY A 30 -3.45 11.47 -10.51
CA GLY A 30 -2.95 12.83 -10.32
C GLY A 30 -1.75 12.96 -9.40
N GLY A 31 -1.36 11.85 -8.75
CA GLY A 31 -0.13 11.81 -7.96
C GLY A 31 -0.28 12.22 -6.49
N GLU A 32 -1.50 12.47 -6.03
CA GLU A 32 -1.72 12.82 -4.64
C GLU A 32 -1.63 11.61 -3.73
N ILE A 33 -0.77 11.66 -2.72
CA ILE A 33 -0.66 10.58 -1.73
C ILE A 33 -1.75 10.75 -0.69
N VAL A 34 -2.64 9.78 -0.61
CA VAL A 34 -3.82 9.85 0.27
C VAL A 34 -3.70 8.96 1.50
N HIS A 35 -2.70 8.10 1.54
CA HIS A 35 -2.52 7.18 2.67
C HIS A 35 -1.09 6.68 2.71
N THR A 36 -0.52 6.62 3.90
CA THR A 36 0.81 6.04 4.13
C THR A 36 0.69 5.04 5.27
N TYR A 37 1.30 3.88 5.11
CA TYR A 37 1.21 2.81 6.09
C TYR A 37 2.54 2.07 6.17
N THR A 38 3.04 1.85 7.39
CA THR A 38 4.23 1.05 7.61
C THR A 38 3.81 -0.33 8.06
N MET A 39 4.16 -1.35 7.27
CA MET A 39 3.79 -2.72 7.56
C MET A 39 4.64 -3.32 8.66
N SER A 40 4.06 -4.31 9.35
CA SER A 40 4.84 -5.20 10.20
C SER A 40 5.87 -5.95 9.34
N PRO A 41 6.96 -6.47 9.93
CA PRO A 41 7.92 -7.25 9.15
C PRO A 41 7.27 -8.39 8.37
N GLN A 42 7.59 -8.50 7.09
CA GLN A 42 7.06 -9.53 6.20
C GLN A 42 8.19 -10.41 5.70
N LYS A 43 7.94 -11.70 5.60
CA LYS A 43 8.97 -12.65 5.17
C LYS A 43 9.09 -12.77 3.66
N THR A 44 8.03 -12.49 2.92
CA THR A 44 8.03 -12.63 1.47
C THR A 44 7.43 -11.42 0.80
N LEU A 45 7.80 -11.20 -0.45
CA LEU A 45 7.21 -10.13 -1.24
C LEU A 45 5.72 -10.37 -1.48
N LEU A 46 5.31 -11.61 -1.58
CA LEU A 46 3.91 -11.96 -1.76
C LEU A 46 3.08 -11.48 -0.56
N SER A 47 3.60 -11.65 0.64
CA SER A 47 2.93 -11.16 1.86
C SER A 47 2.81 -9.64 1.84
N VAL A 48 3.85 -8.94 1.39
CA VAL A 48 3.84 -7.48 1.26
C VAL A 48 2.72 -7.06 0.30
N GLU A 49 2.61 -7.71 -0.84
CA GLU A 49 1.58 -7.41 -1.82
C GLU A 49 0.18 -7.62 -1.27
N LYS A 50 -0.03 -8.70 -0.53
CA LYS A 50 -1.33 -8.99 0.08
C LYS A 50 -1.74 -7.89 1.06
N VAL A 51 -0.83 -7.44 1.89
CA VAL A 51 -1.10 -6.36 2.84
C VAL A 51 -1.43 -5.09 2.08
N ALA A 52 -0.69 -4.81 1.00
CA ALA A 52 -0.93 -3.61 0.19
C ALA A 52 -2.34 -3.62 -0.41
N LEU A 53 -2.75 -4.73 -1.01
CA LEU A 53 -4.09 -4.84 -1.59
C LEU A 53 -5.17 -4.72 -0.54
N ASP A 54 -4.95 -5.27 0.64
CA ASP A 54 -5.90 -5.18 1.75
C ASP A 54 -6.08 -3.72 2.19
N GLN A 55 -5.01 -2.94 2.24
CA GLN A 55 -5.09 -1.53 2.60
C GLN A 55 -5.90 -0.74 1.57
N VAL A 56 -5.74 -1.05 0.28
CA VAL A 56 -6.53 -0.41 -0.76
C VAL A 56 -8.01 -0.76 -0.60
N ASP A 57 -8.32 -2.02 -0.35
CA ASP A 57 -9.70 -2.45 -0.14
C ASP A 57 -10.35 -1.71 1.02
N LYS A 58 -9.63 -1.56 2.12
CA LYS A 58 -10.14 -0.82 3.28
C LYS A 58 -10.39 0.65 2.94
N LYS A 59 -9.52 1.25 2.16
CA LYS A 59 -9.66 2.64 1.76
C LYS A 59 -10.88 2.82 0.86
N VAL A 60 -11.07 1.92 -0.10
CA VAL A 60 -12.22 1.96 -1.00
C VAL A 60 -13.53 1.82 -0.22
N ILE A 61 -13.59 0.88 0.72
CA ILE A 61 -14.77 0.69 1.56
C ILE A 61 -15.04 1.94 2.38
N GLU A 62 -14.02 2.53 2.97
CA GLU A 62 -14.16 3.74 3.78
C GLU A 62 -14.73 4.89 2.95
N GLU A 63 -14.23 5.07 1.73
CA GLU A 63 -14.71 6.13 0.84
C GLU A 63 -16.15 5.89 0.37
N SER A 64 -16.53 4.65 0.16
CA SER A 64 -17.88 4.35 -0.32
C SER A 64 -18.95 4.44 0.76
N LYS A 65 -18.57 4.57 2.01
CA LYS A 65 -19.52 4.73 3.12
C LYS A 65 -19.98 6.17 3.33
N LYS A 66 -19.46 7.08 2.56
CA LYS A 66 -19.84 8.48 2.68
C LYS A 66 -21.14 8.81 1.97
#